data_6bd573eaaf415d6198cd9bbd7c831c05
#
_entry.id   6bd573eaaf415d6198cd9bbd7c831c05
#
_cell.length_a   1.000
_cell.length_b   1.000
_cell.length_c   1.000
_cell.angle_alpha   90.00
_cell.angle_beta   90.00
_cell.angle_gamma   90.00
#
_symmetry.space_group_name_H-M   'P 1'
#
loop_
_entity.id
_entity.type
_entity.pdbx_description
1 polymer ?
#
loop_
_entity_poly.entity_id
_entity_poly.type
_entity_poly.pdbx_seq_one_letter_code
_entity_poly.pdbx_strand_id
1 'polypeptide(L)'
;MYLDAWRKHQAHLPLEPIEAQVIDVILEHPEYQTILDDRDAALAKDYAPEMGQSNPFLHMAMHLAVRDQVATDRPSGIRDAFAALLRRRKKLDAEHAIAEHLAEMIWQSQRSGVPPDEQVYLRRVLKMLR
;
A
#
# COMPACT_ATOMS: atom_id res chain seq x y z
N MET A 1 5.52 -11.13 8.33
CA MET A 1 6.19 -10.77 7.05
C MET A 1 7.02 -9.50 7.17
N TYR A 2 6.43 -8.38 7.59
CA TYR A 2 7.16 -7.10 7.64
C TYR A 2 8.34 -7.12 8.64
N LEU A 3 8.12 -7.65 9.84
CA LEU A 3 9.16 -7.72 10.87
C LEU A 3 10.29 -8.63 10.45
N ASP A 4 9.99 -9.78 9.85
CA ASP A 4 11.01 -10.70 9.38
C ASP A 4 11.80 -10.13 8.20
N ALA A 5 11.12 -9.48 7.27
CA ALA A 5 11.80 -8.81 6.14
C ALA A 5 12.74 -7.72 6.65
N TRP A 6 12.29 -6.89 7.59
CA TRP A 6 13.10 -5.83 8.16
C TRP A 6 14.32 -6.39 8.90
N ARG A 7 14.12 -7.46 9.70
CA ARG A 7 15.23 -8.15 10.38
C ARG A 7 16.27 -8.66 9.39
N LYS A 8 15.81 -9.33 8.32
CA LYS A 8 16.72 -9.84 7.29
C LYS A 8 17.49 -8.71 6.60
N HIS A 9 16.83 -7.61 6.30
CA HIS A 9 17.47 -6.45 5.68
C HIS A 9 18.57 -5.89 6.58
N GLN A 10 18.30 -5.71 7.88
CA GLN A 10 19.26 -5.18 8.83
C GLN A 10 20.46 -6.13 9.01
N ALA A 11 20.24 -7.43 8.91
CA ALA A 11 21.26 -8.45 9.03
C ALA A 11 21.96 -8.77 7.71
N HIS A 12 21.60 -8.06 6.60
CA HIS A 12 22.16 -8.29 5.27
C HIS A 12 21.95 -9.73 4.77
N LEU A 13 20.83 -10.34 5.15
CA LEU A 13 20.46 -11.67 4.70
C LEU A 13 19.71 -11.62 3.36
N PRO A 14 19.72 -12.74 2.59
CA PRO A 14 18.97 -12.79 1.33
C PRO A 14 17.47 -12.56 1.56
N LEU A 15 16.83 -11.86 0.63
CA LEU A 15 15.41 -11.54 0.66
C LEU A 15 14.67 -12.26 -0.48
N GLU A 16 13.49 -12.78 -0.16
CA GLU A 16 12.54 -13.21 -1.18
C GLU A 16 12.05 -11.98 -1.97
N PRO A 17 11.56 -12.15 -3.22
CA PRO A 17 11.09 -11.00 -4.01
C PRO A 17 10.04 -10.15 -3.32
N ILE A 18 9.07 -10.78 -2.63
CA ILE A 18 8.05 -10.02 -1.89
C ILE A 18 8.67 -9.28 -0.70
N GLU A 19 9.67 -9.87 -0.06
CA GLU A 19 10.38 -9.21 1.04
C GLU A 19 11.14 -7.99 0.56
N ALA A 20 11.76 -8.07 -0.63
CA ALA A 20 12.44 -6.92 -1.22
C ALA A 20 11.46 -5.77 -1.50
N GLN A 21 10.25 -6.07 -1.98
CA GLN A 21 9.22 -5.05 -2.17
C GLN A 21 8.77 -4.42 -0.86
N VAL A 22 8.63 -5.23 0.18
CA VAL A 22 8.30 -4.75 1.53
C VAL A 22 9.38 -3.80 2.04
N ILE A 23 10.65 -4.15 1.84
CA ILE A 23 11.77 -3.31 2.26
C ILE A 23 11.75 -1.96 1.53
N ASP A 24 11.47 -1.95 0.23
CA ASP A 24 11.37 -0.70 -0.54
C ASP A 24 10.32 0.23 0.07
N VAL A 25 9.16 -0.28 0.46
CA VAL A 25 8.12 0.51 1.11
C VAL A 25 8.58 1.01 2.48
N ILE A 26 9.23 0.17 3.27
CA ILE A 26 9.73 0.55 4.60
C ILE A 26 10.77 1.67 4.50
N LEU A 27 11.69 1.57 3.54
CA LEU A 27 12.74 2.57 3.36
C LEU A 27 12.17 3.92 2.93
N GLU A 28 11.03 3.93 2.25
CA GLU A 28 10.34 5.16 1.85
C GLU A 28 9.46 5.74 2.97
N HIS A 29 9.33 5.03 4.10
CA HIS A 29 8.54 5.43 5.26
C HIS A 29 9.38 5.35 6.54
N PRO A 30 10.32 6.30 6.76
CA PRO A 30 11.22 6.25 7.91
C PRO A 30 10.49 6.14 9.26
N GLU A 31 9.28 6.70 9.36
CA GLU A 31 8.46 6.63 10.57
C GLU A 31 8.10 5.19 10.96
N TYR A 32 8.06 4.27 10.02
CA TYR A 32 7.75 2.86 10.29
C TYR A 32 8.97 2.08 10.78
N GLN A 33 10.18 2.55 10.47
CA GLN A 33 11.41 1.88 10.88
C GLN A 33 11.53 1.83 12.40
N THR A 34 11.16 2.91 13.08
CA THR A 34 11.16 2.96 14.55
C THR A 34 10.21 1.93 15.15
N ILE A 35 9.03 1.76 14.55
CA ILE A 35 8.04 0.78 14.99
C ILE A 35 8.56 -0.64 14.79
N LEU A 36 9.21 -0.90 13.66
CA LEU A 36 9.72 -2.23 13.32
C LEU A 36 10.96 -2.60 14.11
N ASP A 37 11.75 -1.60 14.54
CA ASP A 37 12.93 -1.82 15.37
C ASP A 37 12.55 -2.33 16.77
N ASP A 38 11.37 -1.96 17.27
CA ASP A 38 10.83 -2.49 18.52
C ASP A 38 9.77 -3.55 18.21
N ARG A 39 10.23 -4.76 17.94
CA ARG A 39 9.36 -5.87 17.56
C ARG A 39 8.29 -6.17 18.60
N ASP A 40 8.66 -6.16 19.88
CA ASP A 40 7.72 -6.52 20.95
C ASP A 40 6.61 -5.46 21.07
N ALA A 41 6.95 -4.19 21.01
CA ALA A 41 5.97 -3.11 21.03
C ALA A 41 5.08 -3.17 19.78
N ALA A 42 5.65 -3.45 18.60
CA ALA A 42 4.88 -3.55 17.36
C ALA A 42 3.87 -4.69 17.42
N LEU A 43 4.25 -5.84 17.99
CA LEU A 43 3.36 -7.00 18.11
C LEU A 43 2.28 -6.80 19.18
N ALA A 44 2.61 -6.07 20.25
CA ALA A 44 1.70 -5.83 21.37
C ALA A 44 0.65 -4.75 21.06
N LYS A 45 0.94 -3.86 20.11
CA LYS A 45 0.06 -2.73 19.81
C LYS A 45 -1.09 -3.16 18.90
N ASP A 46 -2.31 -2.81 19.33
CA ASP A 46 -3.51 -3.04 18.52
C ASP A 46 -3.81 -1.78 17.70
N TYR A 47 -3.82 -1.94 16.38
CA TYR A 47 -4.08 -0.84 15.43
C TYR A 47 -5.52 -0.93 14.90
N ALA A 48 -6.50 -0.79 15.80
CA ALA A 48 -7.91 -0.83 15.40
C ALA A 48 -8.28 0.40 14.58
N PRO A 49 -8.93 0.23 13.40
CA PRO A 49 -9.31 1.37 12.56
C PRO A 49 -10.21 2.38 13.26
N GLU A 50 -11.06 1.91 14.17
CA GLU A 50 -12.03 2.74 14.91
C GLU A 50 -11.37 3.72 15.86
N MET A 51 -10.10 3.52 16.19
CA MET A 51 -9.36 4.37 17.11
C MET A 51 -8.77 5.60 16.44
N GLY A 52 -9.02 5.80 15.16
CA GLY A 52 -8.50 6.94 14.41
C GLY A 52 -6.99 6.94 14.22
N GLN A 53 -6.32 5.87 14.57
CA GLN A 53 -4.89 5.71 14.35
C GLN A 53 -4.65 4.99 13.03
N SER A 54 -3.69 5.48 12.27
CA SER A 54 -3.24 4.79 11.06
C SER A 54 -2.56 3.48 11.46
N ASN A 55 -3.01 2.37 10.89
CA ASN A 55 -2.32 1.09 11.03
C ASN A 55 -1.15 1.07 10.04
N PRO A 56 0.12 1.12 10.50
CA PRO A 56 1.26 1.18 9.59
C PRO A 56 1.38 -0.06 8.71
N PHE A 57 0.98 -1.23 9.21
CA PHE A 57 1.01 -2.45 8.42
C PHE A 57 -0.03 -2.43 7.32
N LEU A 58 -1.23 -1.92 7.60
CA LEU A 58 -2.26 -1.74 6.58
C LEU A 58 -1.81 -0.72 5.53
N HIS A 59 -1.21 0.40 5.97
CA HIS A 59 -0.71 1.42 5.06
C HIS A 59 0.35 0.86 4.12
N MET A 60 1.32 0.07 4.65
CA MET A 60 2.32 -0.60 3.82
C MET A 60 1.68 -1.59 2.84
N ALA A 61 0.67 -2.33 3.29
CA ALA A 61 -0.04 -3.28 2.43
C ALA A 61 -0.75 -2.56 1.28
N MET A 62 -1.29 -1.37 1.51
CA MET A 62 -1.94 -0.58 0.46
C MET A 62 -0.92 -0.11 -0.58
N HIS A 63 0.27 0.34 -0.16
CA HIS A 63 1.34 0.68 -1.11
C HIS A 63 1.74 -0.52 -1.96
N LEU A 64 1.91 -1.68 -1.33
CA LEU A 64 2.25 -2.91 -2.03
C LEU A 64 1.18 -3.31 -3.03
N ALA A 65 -0.10 -3.19 -2.66
CA ALA A 65 -1.22 -3.51 -3.53
C ALA A 65 -1.24 -2.62 -4.77
N VAL A 66 -1.03 -1.30 -4.59
CA VAL A 66 -0.96 -0.37 -5.71
C VAL A 66 0.21 -0.70 -6.62
N ARG A 67 1.38 -0.97 -6.06
CA ARG A 67 2.57 -1.34 -6.85
C ARG A 67 2.36 -2.62 -7.64
N ASP A 68 1.70 -3.61 -7.05
CA ASP A 68 1.36 -4.84 -7.74
C ASP A 68 0.38 -4.60 -8.90
N GLN A 69 -0.66 -3.80 -8.67
CA GLN A 69 -1.61 -3.44 -9.71
C GLN A 69 -0.94 -2.72 -10.88
N VAL A 70 -0.06 -1.78 -10.59
CA VAL A 70 0.69 -1.05 -11.62
C VAL A 70 1.62 -1.98 -12.39
N ALA A 71 2.32 -2.87 -11.70
CA ALA A 71 3.26 -3.80 -12.30
C ALA A 71 2.56 -4.79 -13.24
N THR A 72 1.34 -5.23 -12.88
CA THR A 72 0.57 -6.20 -13.66
C THR A 72 -0.46 -5.56 -14.60
N ASP A 73 -0.62 -4.23 -14.53
CA ASP A 73 -1.66 -3.47 -15.22
C ASP A 73 -3.06 -4.05 -14.96
N ARG A 74 -3.37 -4.25 -13.68
CA ARG A 74 -4.65 -4.81 -13.26
C ARG A 74 -5.31 -3.91 -12.21
N PRO A 75 -6.49 -3.30 -12.47
CA PRO A 75 -7.28 -3.41 -13.72
C PRO A 75 -6.57 -2.76 -14.92
N SER A 76 -6.89 -3.22 -16.11
CA SER A 76 -6.28 -2.72 -17.33
C SER A 76 -6.45 -1.20 -17.45
N GLY A 77 -5.35 -0.48 -17.64
CA GLY A 77 -5.32 0.99 -17.68
C GLY A 77 -4.77 1.64 -16.42
N ILE A 78 -4.63 0.90 -15.31
CA ILE A 78 -4.12 1.48 -14.05
C ILE A 78 -2.64 1.91 -14.20
N ARG A 79 -1.84 1.18 -14.98
CA ARG A 79 -0.44 1.54 -15.22
C ARG A 79 -0.32 2.89 -15.90
N ASP A 80 -1.10 3.13 -16.95
CA ASP A 80 -1.07 4.41 -17.66
C ASP A 80 -1.60 5.54 -16.80
N ALA A 81 -2.65 5.29 -16.00
CA ALA A 81 -3.17 6.26 -15.06
C ALA A 81 -2.12 6.65 -14.02
N PHE A 82 -1.39 5.69 -13.48
CA PHE A 82 -0.32 5.95 -12.53
C PHE A 82 0.81 6.76 -13.17
N ALA A 83 1.22 6.40 -14.38
CA ALA A 83 2.24 7.15 -15.11
C ALA A 83 1.82 8.60 -15.34
N ALA A 84 0.55 8.85 -15.65
CA ALA A 84 0.02 10.19 -15.82
C ALA A 84 0.00 10.99 -14.52
N LEU A 85 -0.32 10.33 -13.38
CA LEU A 85 -0.28 10.97 -12.07
C LEU A 85 1.14 11.36 -11.67
N LEU A 86 2.14 10.56 -12.04
CA LEU A 86 3.54 10.86 -11.74
C LEU A 86 4.04 12.14 -12.42
N ARG A 87 3.38 12.62 -13.45
CA ARG A 87 3.70 13.90 -14.08
C ARG A 87 3.29 15.10 -13.25
N ARG A 88 2.37 14.90 -12.30
CA ARG A 88 1.78 15.96 -11.48
C ARG A 88 2.06 15.82 -10.00
N ARG A 89 2.41 14.63 -9.53
CA ARG A 89 2.55 14.30 -8.12
C ARG A 89 3.82 13.50 -7.90
N LYS A 90 4.34 13.57 -6.68
CA LYS A 90 5.43 12.68 -6.24
C LYS A 90 4.90 11.25 -6.16
N LYS A 91 5.79 10.28 -6.27
CA LYS A 91 5.44 8.85 -6.29
C LYS A 91 4.56 8.43 -5.12
N LEU A 92 4.94 8.78 -3.89
CA LEU A 92 4.17 8.39 -2.71
C LEU A 92 2.80 9.05 -2.67
N ASP A 93 2.71 10.32 -3.10
CA ASP A 93 1.43 11.02 -3.16
C ASP A 93 0.51 10.40 -4.20
N ALA A 94 1.05 10.00 -5.35
CA ALA A 94 0.28 9.31 -6.38
C ALA A 94 -0.21 7.94 -5.88
N GLU A 95 0.65 7.18 -5.20
CA GLU A 95 0.25 5.90 -4.61
C GLU A 95 -0.83 6.08 -3.55
N HIS A 96 -0.70 7.08 -2.66
CA HIS A 96 -1.70 7.38 -1.65
C HIS A 96 -3.05 7.72 -2.26
N ALA A 97 -3.06 8.55 -3.31
CA ALA A 97 -4.29 8.95 -3.98
C ALA A 97 -5.01 7.74 -4.59
N ILE A 98 -4.27 6.83 -5.23
CA ILE A 98 -4.83 5.59 -5.76
C ILE A 98 -5.30 4.67 -4.62
N ALA A 99 -4.50 4.56 -3.56
CA ALA A 99 -4.81 3.70 -2.41
C ALA A 99 -6.12 4.11 -1.73
N GLU A 100 -6.45 5.41 -1.67
CA GLU A 100 -7.72 5.86 -1.13
C GLU A 100 -8.91 5.30 -1.92
N HIS A 101 -8.82 5.30 -3.24
CA HIS A 101 -9.88 4.72 -4.08
C HIS A 101 -9.92 3.21 -3.99
N LEU A 102 -8.77 2.56 -3.85
CA LEU A 102 -8.69 1.12 -3.63
C LEU A 102 -9.34 0.72 -2.30
N ALA A 103 -9.04 1.46 -1.24
CA ALA A 103 -9.64 1.22 0.07
C ALA A 103 -11.16 1.40 0.02
N GLU A 104 -11.65 2.42 -0.67
CA GLU A 104 -13.08 2.65 -0.86
C GLU A 104 -13.74 1.49 -1.59
N MET A 105 -13.11 0.96 -2.64
CA MET A 105 -13.61 -0.19 -3.39
C MET A 105 -13.73 -1.42 -2.47
N ILE A 106 -12.69 -1.70 -1.69
CA ILE A 106 -12.67 -2.84 -0.76
C ILE A 106 -13.76 -2.67 0.30
N TRP A 107 -13.88 -1.48 0.88
CA TRP A 107 -14.87 -1.19 1.90
C TRP A 107 -16.30 -1.37 1.36
N GLN A 108 -16.59 -0.86 0.17
CA GLN A 108 -17.88 -1.04 -0.48
C GLN A 108 -18.21 -2.52 -0.70
N SER A 109 -17.24 -3.30 -1.13
CA SER A 109 -17.39 -4.73 -1.35
C SER A 109 -17.69 -5.46 -0.05
N GLN A 110 -16.97 -5.16 1.02
CA GLN A 110 -17.18 -5.78 2.33
C GLN A 110 -18.56 -5.43 2.89
N ARG A 111 -18.99 -4.19 2.72
CA ARG A 111 -20.27 -3.71 3.23
C ARG A 111 -21.45 -4.30 2.48
N SER A 112 -21.37 -4.40 1.16
CA SER A 112 -22.48 -4.86 0.32
C SER A 112 -22.52 -6.37 0.12
N GLY A 113 -21.42 -7.07 0.37
CA GLY A 113 -21.27 -8.49 0.06
C GLY A 113 -21.11 -8.78 -1.42
N VAL A 114 -21.00 -7.74 -2.26
CA VAL A 114 -20.80 -7.86 -3.70
C VAL A 114 -19.30 -7.81 -3.99
N PRO A 115 -18.79 -8.60 -4.96
CA PRO A 115 -17.37 -8.52 -5.32
C PRO A 115 -16.92 -7.10 -5.70
N PRO A 116 -15.64 -6.74 -5.49
CA PRO A 116 -15.14 -5.40 -5.83
C PRO A 116 -15.35 -5.06 -7.29
N ASP A 117 -15.80 -3.82 -7.55
CA ASP A 117 -15.99 -3.32 -8.91
C ASP A 117 -14.75 -2.55 -9.37
N GLU A 118 -13.83 -3.25 -10.02
CA GLU A 118 -12.57 -2.68 -10.48
C GLU A 118 -12.77 -1.59 -11.53
N GLN A 119 -13.85 -1.63 -12.30
CA GLN A 119 -14.12 -0.62 -13.33
C GLN A 119 -14.54 0.72 -12.72
N VAL A 120 -15.33 0.69 -11.65
CA VAL A 120 -15.67 1.90 -10.91
C VAL A 120 -14.42 2.50 -10.26
N TYR A 121 -13.60 1.65 -9.66
CA TYR A 121 -12.32 2.06 -9.09
C TYR A 121 -11.43 2.75 -10.12
N LEU A 122 -11.22 2.11 -11.28
CA LEU A 122 -10.40 2.69 -12.35
C LEU A 122 -10.95 4.03 -12.82
N ARG A 123 -12.27 4.16 -12.99
CA ARG A 123 -12.88 5.43 -13.38
C ARG A 123 -12.62 6.54 -12.38
N ARG A 124 -12.65 6.23 -11.09
CA ARG A 124 -12.34 7.20 -10.03
C ARG A 124 -10.88 7.66 -10.09
N VAL A 125 -9.96 6.72 -10.34
CA VAL A 125 -8.55 7.05 -10.53
C VAL A 125 -8.37 7.96 -11.75
N LEU A 126 -9.02 7.63 -12.86
CA LEU A 126 -8.92 8.42 -14.09
C LEU A 126 -9.49 9.84 -13.92
N LYS A 127 -10.50 10.02 -13.09
CA LYS A 127 -11.05 11.36 -12.80
C LYS A 127 -10.02 12.28 -12.13
N MET A 128 -9.06 11.74 -11.42
CA MET A 128 -8.01 12.55 -10.79
C MET A 128 -7.08 13.22 -11.82
N LEU A 129 -7.12 12.74 -13.06
CA LEU A 129 -6.29 13.29 -14.14
C LEU A 129 -6.90 14.50 -14.84
N ARG A 130 -8.14 14.82 -14.55
CA ARG A 130 -8.86 15.94 -15.16
C ARG A 130 -8.50 17.27 -14.54
#